data_83119cb94183b27b421ba1af8dd62c78
#
_entry.id   83119cb94183b27b421ba1af8dd62c78
#
_cell.length_a   1.000
_cell.length_b   1.000
_cell.length_c   1.000
_cell.angle_alpha   90.00
_cell.angle_beta   90.00
_cell.angle_gamma   90.00
#
_symmetry.space_group_name_H-M   'P 1'
#
loop_
_entity.id
_entity.type
_entity.pdbx_description
1 polymer ?
#
loop_
_entity_poly.entity_id
_entity_poly.type
_entity_poly.pdbx_seq_one_letter_code
_entity_poly.pdbx_strand_id
1 'polypeptide(L)'
;MKLVIITAIKEFEKDIKLQLKKAQVKTFSFREVTGYRDSTEDAVESNWFSSEMNQTESILFYAFVKKENVDLLFGLVNKFNDEQKTMSHIHVAVLNIEKTN
;
A
#
# COMPACT_ATOMS: atom_id res chain seq x y z
N MET A 1 -12.97 13.73 0.58
CA MET A 1 -12.46 12.50 -0.02
C MET A 1 -10.97 12.58 -0.26
N LYS A 2 -10.26 11.53 -0.01
CA LYS A 2 -8.81 11.47 -0.19
C LYS A 2 -8.45 10.42 -1.23
N LEU A 3 -7.34 10.58 -1.91
CA LEU A 3 -6.77 9.55 -2.76
C LEU A 3 -5.79 8.73 -1.93
N VAL A 4 -6.01 7.43 -1.88
CA VAL A 4 -5.13 6.51 -1.17
C VAL A 4 -4.40 5.65 -2.20
N ILE A 5 -3.09 5.54 -2.03
CA ILE A 5 -2.25 4.68 -2.84
C ILE A 5 -1.63 3.66 -1.92
N ILE A 6 -1.72 2.38 -2.29
CA ILE A 6 -1.18 1.27 -1.50
C ILE A 6 -0.25 0.48 -2.40
N THR A 7 0.96 0.22 -1.93
CA THR A 7 1.90 -0.65 -2.65
C THR A 7 2.41 -1.73 -1.72
N ALA A 8 2.63 -2.91 -2.27
CA ALA A 8 3.15 -4.05 -1.53
C ALA A 8 3.63 -5.12 -2.51
N ILE A 9 4.26 -6.15 -1.99
CA ILE A 9 4.55 -7.34 -2.79
C ILE A 9 3.24 -8.01 -3.18
N LYS A 10 3.27 -8.71 -4.30
CA LYS A 10 2.08 -9.36 -4.88
C LYS A 10 1.41 -10.34 -3.90
N GLU A 11 2.19 -11.00 -3.07
CA GLU A 11 1.69 -11.99 -2.10
C GLU A 11 0.70 -11.38 -1.10
N PHE A 12 0.71 -10.06 -0.90
CA PHE A 12 -0.18 -9.38 0.03
C PHE A 12 -1.49 -8.90 -0.61
N GLU A 13 -1.77 -9.29 -1.86
CA GLU A 13 -2.97 -8.83 -2.56
C GLU A 13 -4.25 -9.12 -1.78
N LYS A 14 -4.40 -10.36 -1.32
CA LYS A 14 -5.62 -10.76 -0.59
C LYS A 14 -5.74 -10.03 0.75
N ASP A 15 -4.61 -9.83 1.41
CA ASP A 15 -4.59 -9.12 2.69
C ASP A 15 -5.01 -7.66 2.53
N ILE A 16 -4.53 -7.00 1.46
CA ILE A 16 -4.91 -5.62 1.18
C ILE A 16 -6.40 -5.52 0.89
N LYS A 17 -6.93 -6.42 0.08
CA LYS A 17 -8.37 -6.45 -0.22
C LYS A 17 -9.21 -6.61 1.04
N LEU A 18 -8.77 -7.45 1.96
CA LEU A 18 -9.46 -7.65 3.23
C LEU A 18 -9.44 -6.39 4.09
N GLN A 19 -8.30 -5.72 4.16
CA GLN A 19 -8.17 -4.49 4.94
C GLN A 19 -9.01 -3.36 4.35
N LEU A 20 -9.07 -3.24 3.03
CA LEU A 20 -9.93 -2.28 2.37
C LEU A 20 -11.41 -2.54 2.71
N LYS A 21 -11.81 -3.80 2.68
CA LYS A 21 -13.17 -4.18 3.06
C LYS A 21 -13.47 -3.80 4.51
N LYS A 22 -12.57 -4.11 5.42
CA LYS A 22 -12.75 -3.78 6.86
C LYS A 22 -12.78 -2.27 7.09
N ALA A 23 -12.07 -1.51 6.27
CA ALA A 23 -12.06 -0.05 6.36
C ALA A 23 -13.25 0.60 5.64
N GLN A 24 -14.22 -0.18 5.17
CA GLN A 24 -15.41 0.31 4.47
C GLN A 24 -15.09 0.91 3.10
N VAL A 25 -13.98 0.54 2.49
CA VAL A 25 -13.61 0.98 1.15
C VAL A 25 -14.15 -0.06 0.16
N LYS A 26 -15.27 0.26 -0.47
CA LYS A 26 -15.99 -0.70 -1.31
C LYS A 26 -15.56 -0.68 -2.76
N THR A 27 -14.92 0.38 -3.20
CA THR A 27 -14.51 0.55 -4.60
C THR A 27 -13.04 0.92 -4.65
N PHE A 28 -12.28 0.18 -5.41
CA PHE A 28 -10.86 0.44 -5.59
C PHE A 28 -10.41 -0.16 -6.92
N SER A 29 -9.26 0.28 -7.39
CA SER A 29 -8.61 -0.30 -8.56
C SER A 29 -7.25 -0.84 -8.15
N PHE A 30 -6.77 -1.84 -8.88
CA PHE A 30 -5.43 -2.36 -8.61
C PHE A 30 -4.86 -2.97 -9.89
N ARG A 31 -3.53 -3.07 -9.89
CA ARG A 31 -2.82 -3.74 -10.97
C ARG A 31 -1.49 -4.25 -10.46
N GLU A 32 -0.95 -5.24 -11.16
CA GLU A 32 0.40 -5.71 -10.93
C GLU A 32 1.39 -4.72 -11.52
N VAL A 33 2.47 -4.48 -10.80
CA VAL A 33 3.56 -3.60 -11.23
C VAL A 33 4.89 -4.25 -10.88
N THR A 34 5.94 -3.85 -11.57
CA THR A 34 7.29 -4.27 -11.22
C THR A 34 7.90 -3.21 -10.31
N GLY A 35 8.22 -3.61 -9.08
CA GLY A 35 8.92 -2.75 -8.16
C GLY A 35 10.42 -2.86 -8.40
N TYR A 36 11.11 -1.75 -8.34
CA TYR A 36 12.56 -1.70 -8.47
C TYR A 36 13.15 -1.00 -7.26
N ARG A 37 14.22 -1.57 -6.72
CA ARG A 37 14.98 -0.96 -5.64
C ARG A 37 16.45 -0.98 -6.00
N ASP A 38 17.06 0.21 -5.98
CA ASP A 38 18.50 0.31 -6.11
C ASP A 38 19.15 -0.26 -4.85
N SER A 39 20.27 -0.95 -5.01
CA SER A 39 21.01 -1.55 -3.89
C SER A 39 21.85 -0.52 -3.13
N THR A 40 21.80 0.76 -3.47
CA THR A 40 22.51 1.80 -2.74
C THR A 40 21.84 2.08 -1.39
N GLU A 41 22.60 2.64 -0.46
CA GLU A 41 22.08 2.96 0.87
C GLU A 41 20.91 3.93 0.84
N ASP A 42 20.96 4.89 -0.06
CA ASP A 42 19.88 5.88 -0.18
C ASP A 42 18.53 5.26 -0.56
N ALA A 43 18.58 4.25 -1.42
CA ALA A 43 17.36 3.55 -1.82
C ALA A 43 16.81 2.67 -0.71
N VAL A 44 17.66 2.16 0.16
CA VAL A 44 17.23 1.32 1.27
C VAL A 44 16.32 2.09 2.24
N GLU A 45 16.58 3.37 2.43
CA GLU A 45 15.78 4.18 3.34
C GLU A 45 14.37 4.46 2.82
N SER A 46 14.16 4.58 1.51
CA SER A 46 12.84 4.85 0.95
C SER A 46 11.89 3.67 1.05
N ASN A 47 12.38 2.48 0.87
CA ASN A 47 11.73 1.20 1.13
C ASN A 47 10.30 1.02 0.59
N TRP A 48 9.95 1.69 -0.51
CA TRP A 48 8.63 1.52 -1.11
C TRP A 48 8.42 0.13 -1.70
N PHE A 49 9.51 -0.48 -2.19
CA PHE A 49 9.49 -1.84 -2.71
C PHE A 49 10.49 -2.64 -1.91
N SER A 50 10.08 -3.05 -0.72
CA SER A 50 10.94 -3.71 0.25
C SER A 50 11.17 -5.17 -0.10
N SER A 51 12.19 -5.41 -0.90
CA SER A 51 12.60 -6.75 -1.29
C SER A 51 14.12 -6.80 -1.23
N GLU A 52 14.64 -7.97 -0.98
CA GLU A 52 16.08 -8.21 -1.06
C GLU A 52 16.56 -8.19 -2.51
N MET A 53 15.64 -8.34 -3.46
CA MET A 53 15.93 -8.32 -4.89
C MET A 53 15.79 -6.91 -5.44
N ASN A 54 16.58 -6.62 -6.49
CA ASN A 54 16.49 -5.32 -7.16
C ASN A 54 15.15 -5.11 -7.85
N GLN A 55 14.49 -6.18 -8.27
CA GLN A 55 13.17 -6.13 -8.88
C GLN A 55 12.25 -7.10 -8.14
N THR A 56 11.01 -6.70 -7.96
CA THR A 56 10.00 -7.47 -7.24
C THR A 56 8.67 -7.37 -7.96
N GLU A 57 7.98 -8.50 -8.04
CA GLU A 57 6.58 -8.49 -8.46
C GLU A 57 5.77 -7.85 -7.34
N SER A 58 5.17 -6.72 -7.65
CA SER A 58 4.47 -5.89 -6.70
C SER A 58 3.06 -5.61 -7.17
N ILE A 59 2.25 -5.04 -6.30
CA ILE A 59 0.88 -4.68 -6.60
C ILE A 59 0.64 -3.26 -6.16
N LEU A 60 -0.13 -2.54 -6.97
CA LEU A 60 -0.50 -1.15 -6.70
C LEU A 60 -2.02 -1.07 -6.62
N PHE A 61 -2.52 -0.56 -5.50
CA PHE A 61 -3.93 -0.25 -5.34
C PHE A 61 -4.10 1.26 -5.26
N TYR A 62 -5.23 1.76 -5.77
CA TYR A 62 -5.62 3.11 -5.47
C TYR A 62 -7.13 3.18 -5.27
N ALA A 63 -7.56 4.10 -4.43
CA ALA A 63 -8.96 4.27 -4.11
C ALA A 63 -9.24 5.70 -3.65
N PHE A 64 -10.46 6.15 -3.89
CA PHE A 64 -10.95 7.40 -3.33
C PHE A 64 -11.67 7.05 -2.03
N VAL A 65 -11.15 7.53 -0.92
CA VAL A 65 -11.56 7.09 0.42
C VAL A 65 -12.10 8.28 1.21
N LYS A 66 -13.21 8.06 1.91
CA LYS A 66 -13.74 9.07 2.81
C LYS A 66 -12.74 9.35 3.91
N LYS A 67 -12.60 10.60 4.29
CA LYS A 67 -11.64 11.03 5.30
C LYS A 67 -11.78 10.22 6.59
N GLU A 68 -13.02 9.93 7.01
CA GLU A 68 -13.26 9.19 8.26
C GLU A 68 -12.73 7.75 8.20
N ASN A 69 -12.57 7.18 7.02
CA ASN A 69 -12.12 5.79 6.87
C ASN A 69 -10.61 5.68 6.70
N VAL A 70 -9.92 6.80 6.50
CA VAL A 70 -8.47 6.80 6.27
C VAL A 70 -7.73 6.29 7.50
N ASP A 71 -8.06 6.81 8.67
CA ASP A 71 -7.38 6.42 9.90
C ASP A 71 -7.61 4.94 10.22
N LEU A 72 -8.81 4.46 9.96
CA LEU A 72 -9.13 3.05 10.15
C LEU A 72 -8.26 2.18 9.23
N LEU A 73 -8.13 2.57 7.96
CA LEU A 73 -7.29 1.84 7.01
C LEU A 73 -5.84 1.82 7.47
N PHE A 74 -5.31 2.96 7.89
CA PHE A 74 -3.93 3.04 8.40
C PHE A 74 -3.72 2.13 9.60
N GLY A 75 -4.68 2.10 10.53
CA GLY A 75 -4.60 1.22 11.69
C GLY A 75 -4.55 -0.25 11.30
N LEU A 76 -5.38 -0.65 10.33
CA LEU A 76 -5.41 -2.03 9.86
C LEU A 76 -4.11 -2.42 9.16
N VAL A 77 -3.58 -1.54 8.31
CA VAL A 77 -2.32 -1.79 7.62
C VAL A 77 -1.15 -1.87 8.60
N ASN A 78 -1.08 -0.96 9.55
CA ASN A 78 -0.01 -0.97 10.55
C ASN A 78 -0.05 -2.24 11.40
N LYS A 79 -1.25 -2.67 11.78
CA LYS A 79 -1.41 -3.92 12.52
C LYS A 79 -0.92 -5.12 11.69
N PHE A 80 -1.29 -5.18 10.42
CA PHE A 80 -0.83 -6.23 9.53
C PHE A 80 0.70 -6.24 9.43
N ASN A 81 1.30 -5.07 9.22
CA ASN A 81 2.75 -4.96 9.10
C ASN A 81 3.45 -5.42 10.38
N ASP A 82 2.88 -5.14 11.53
CA ASP A 82 3.46 -5.55 12.82
C ASP A 82 3.35 -7.05 13.06
N GLU A 83 2.28 -7.68 12.57
CA GLU A 83 2.00 -9.08 12.84
C GLU A 83 2.64 -10.04 11.83
N GLN A 84 2.88 -9.58 10.60
CA GLN A 84 3.47 -10.45 9.59
C GLN A 84 4.97 -10.60 9.81
N LYS A 85 5.55 -11.69 9.33
CA LYS A 85 6.90 -12.10 9.71
C LYS A 85 7.98 -11.82 8.66
N THR A 86 7.60 -11.30 7.50
CA THR A 86 8.57 -11.02 6.44
C THR A 86 9.15 -9.62 6.61
N MET A 87 10.21 -9.33 5.85
CA MET A 87 10.79 -7.99 5.78
C MET A 87 9.97 -7.04 4.92
N SER A 88 8.99 -7.56 4.20
CA SER A 88 8.15 -6.76 3.32
C SER A 88 7.00 -6.14 4.10
N HIS A 89 6.65 -4.92 3.74
CA HIS A 89 5.58 -4.18 4.39
C HIS A 89 4.60 -3.63 3.35
N ILE A 90 3.38 -3.40 3.78
CA ILE A 90 2.41 -2.67 2.98
C ILE A 90 2.65 -1.18 3.23
N HIS A 91 2.77 -0.43 2.15
CA HIS A 91 2.95 1.02 2.20
C HIS A 91 1.66 1.70 1.78
N VAL A 92 1.21 2.66 2.58
CA VAL A 92 0.01 3.44 2.30
C VAL A 92 0.37 4.91 2.31
N ALA A 93 -0.03 5.62 1.27
CA ALA A 93 0.11 7.07 1.20
C ALA A 93 -1.26 7.69 0.93
N VAL A 94 -1.52 8.80 1.58
CA VAL A 94 -2.77 9.55 1.40
C VAL A 94 -2.43 10.90 0.82
N LEU A 95 -3.15 11.25 -0.25
CA LEU A 95 -2.96 12.51 -0.95
C LEU A 95 -4.24 13.34 -0.87
N ASN A 96 -4.07 14.63 -0.72
CA ASN A 96 -5.19 15.56 -0.84
C ASN A 96 -5.57 15.70 -2.31
N ILE A 97 -6.87 15.70 -2.56
CA ILE A 97 -7.39 15.93 -3.90
C ILE A 97 -7.69 17.41 -4.01
N GLU A 98 -6.98 18.08 -4.90
CA GLU A 98 -7.21 19.50 -5.12
C GLU A 98 -8.50 19.77 -5.88
N LYS A 99 -8.81 18.91 -6.85
CA LYS A 99 -9.99 19.10 -7.69
C LYS A 99 -10.46 17.76 -8.24
N THR A 100 -11.76 17.58 -8.30
CA THR A 100 -12.37 16.40 -8.91
C THR A 100 -13.66 16.80 -9.61
N ASN A 101 -14.12 15.98 -10.52
CA ASN A 101 -15.43 16.23 -11.16
C ASN A 101 -16.59 15.74 -10.30
#